data_155a4a1500150dc8a9122c2753345f51
#
_entry.id   155a4a1500150dc8a9122c2753345f51
#
_cell.length_a   1.000
_cell.length_b   1.000
_cell.length_c   1.000
_cell.angle_alpha   90.00
_cell.angle_beta   90.00
_cell.angle_gamma   90.00
#
_symmetry.space_group_name_H-M   'P 1'
#
loop_
_entity.id
_entity.type
_entity.pdbx_description
1 polymer ?
#
loop_
_entity_poly.entity_id
_entity_poly.type
_entity_poly.pdbx_seq_one_letter_code
_entity_poly.pdbx_strand_id
1 'polypeptide(L)'
;SPSRGLGDVYKRQIAQAIQNKYAQVQKESIPFMESKKETIRHLEADSLSAAVQSNYILRYSSFPVHENTTAEYFQVGDDMFPVLVRELEQAQHYIYIEYFIINDGVMWRTILDILERKASEGVDVRLIYDGFGCLTTLPYHYDRFLKEKGIQCRIFNPFRPLLNIVQNNRDHRKICVIDGHTGFTGGINLADEYINQKKRFGHWKDTAVMLKGEAVWNMTVMFLHMWNVINNSSEPIDHEIHMPHRFHQEPFAGNGFVQPYSDTPLDGEIVGENVYLNIINRARKYVYICTPYLIIDNEMMTALCLAAKSGVDVRIMTPGIPDKKMVFLLTQSYYEQLLEAGVRIYEYQPGFLPVS
;
A
#
# COMPACT_ATOMS: atom_id res chain seq x y z
N SER A 1 12.05 13.00 35.77
CA SER A 1 13.46 13.42 35.78
C SER A 1 13.75 14.25 34.54
N PRO A 2 14.67 15.24 34.57
CA PRO A 2 14.97 16.11 33.42
C PRO A 2 15.39 15.36 32.14
N SER A 3 15.94 14.17 32.28
CA SER A 3 16.36 13.31 31.16
C SER A 3 15.18 12.74 30.33
N ARG A 4 14.00 12.56 30.92
CA ARG A 4 12.79 12.15 30.16
C ARG A 4 12.26 13.27 29.28
N GLY A 5 12.26 14.53 29.77
CA GLY A 5 11.79 15.68 29.00
C GLY A 5 12.66 15.98 27.77
N LEU A 6 13.99 15.88 27.90
CA LEU A 6 14.92 16.10 26.77
C LEU A 6 14.77 15.02 25.68
N GLY A 7 14.57 13.76 26.08
CA GLY A 7 14.30 12.67 25.13
C GLY A 7 12.99 12.89 24.33
N ASP A 8 11.94 13.36 24.98
CA ASP A 8 10.64 13.59 24.33
C ASP A 8 10.65 14.83 23.42
N VAL A 9 11.40 15.88 23.78
CA VAL A 9 11.60 17.05 22.92
C VAL A 9 12.38 16.68 21.65
N TYR A 10 13.48 15.94 21.79
CA TYR A 10 14.28 15.48 20.65
C TYR A 10 13.47 14.59 19.69
N LYS A 11 12.63 13.71 20.21
CA LYS A 11 11.75 12.84 19.44
C LYS A 11 10.68 13.63 18.66
N ARG A 12 10.07 14.63 19.30
CA ARG A 12 9.11 15.53 18.64
C ARG A 12 9.77 16.33 17.52
N GLN A 13 11.00 16.80 17.72
CA GLN A 13 11.76 17.52 16.70
C GLN A 13 12.08 16.65 15.48
N ILE A 14 12.45 15.37 15.67
CA ILE A 14 12.68 14.42 14.56
C ILE A 14 11.37 14.15 13.81
N ALA A 15 10.28 13.87 14.52
CA ALA A 15 8.98 13.63 13.91
C ALA A 15 8.53 14.85 13.11
N GLN A 16 8.67 16.05 13.67
CA GLN A 16 8.34 17.30 12.99
C GLN A 16 9.21 17.55 11.75
N ALA A 17 10.50 17.23 11.81
CA ALA A 17 11.41 17.36 10.66
C ALA A 17 10.99 16.41 9.50
N ILE A 18 10.59 15.18 9.82
CA ILE A 18 10.07 14.21 8.84
C ILE A 18 8.75 14.72 8.24
N GLN A 19 7.82 15.21 9.07
CA GLN A 19 6.56 15.79 8.62
C GLN A 19 6.79 16.97 7.67
N ASN A 20 7.63 17.92 8.06
CA ASN A 20 7.93 19.11 7.26
C ASN A 20 8.52 18.71 5.89
N LYS A 21 9.40 17.72 5.90
CA LYS A 21 10.00 17.23 4.66
C LYS A 21 8.99 16.52 3.76
N TYR A 22 8.15 15.66 4.34
CA TYR A 22 7.08 15.00 3.59
C TYR A 22 6.15 16.04 2.96
N ALA A 23 5.72 17.03 3.75
CA ALA A 23 4.87 18.12 3.27
C ALA A 23 5.55 18.95 2.16
N GLN A 24 6.86 19.17 2.23
CA GLN A 24 7.61 19.87 1.19
C GLN A 24 7.62 19.07 -0.11
N VAL A 25 7.99 17.78 -0.07
CA VAL A 25 8.02 16.90 -1.24
C VAL A 25 6.63 16.77 -1.87
N GLN A 26 5.59 16.62 -1.03
CA GLN A 26 4.22 16.60 -1.50
C GLN A 26 3.82 17.90 -2.22
N LYS A 27 4.19 19.05 -1.66
CA LYS A 27 3.89 20.36 -2.25
C LYS A 27 4.53 20.55 -3.62
N GLU A 28 5.72 20.04 -3.83
CA GLU A 28 6.43 20.08 -5.13
C GLU A 28 5.70 19.27 -6.21
N SER A 29 4.95 18.25 -5.82
CA SER A 29 4.21 17.39 -6.74
C SER A 29 2.79 17.89 -7.06
N ILE A 30 2.22 18.80 -6.26
CA ILE A 30 0.85 19.30 -6.44
C ILE A 30 0.53 19.74 -7.88
N PRO A 31 1.41 20.50 -8.60
CA PRO A 31 1.13 20.91 -9.98
C PRO A 31 0.93 19.76 -10.96
N PHE A 32 1.44 18.57 -10.64
CA PHE A 32 1.37 17.35 -11.46
C PHE A 32 0.28 16.38 -10.98
N MET A 33 -0.41 16.71 -9.88
CA MET A 33 -1.43 15.91 -9.22
C MET A 33 -2.82 16.54 -9.33
N GLU A 34 -3.18 16.96 -10.55
CA GLU A 34 -4.48 17.54 -10.83
C GLU A 34 -5.37 16.55 -11.57
N SER A 35 -6.63 16.44 -11.14
CA SER A 35 -7.63 15.68 -11.89
C SER A 35 -8.01 16.45 -13.17
N LYS A 36 -8.11 15.75 -14.29
CA LYS A 36 -8.66 16.32 -15.53
C LYS A 36 -10.12 16.71 -15.28
N LYS A 37 -10.50 17.93 -15.67
CA LYS A 37 -11.89 18.44 -15.51
C LYS A 37 -12.93 17.53 -16.20
N GLU A 38 -12.55 16.90 -17.28
CA GLU A 38 -13.39 15.96 -18.01
C GLU A 38 -13.64 14.69 -17.22
N THR A 39 -12.59 14.10 -16.63
CA THR A 39 -12.68 12.93 -15.74
C THR A 39 -13.61 13.19 -14.56
N ILE A 40 -13.53 14.39 -13.94
CA ILE A 40 -14.43 14.76 -12.83
C ILE A 40 -15.88 14.81 -13.32
N ARG A 41 -16.16 15.43 -14.47
CA ARG A 41 -17.50 15.49 -15.03
C ARG A 41 -18.08 14.13 -15.36
N HIS A 42 -17.25 13.24 -15.93
CA HIS A 42 -17.66 11.86 -16.21
C HIS A 42 -17.97 11.09 -14.92
N LEU A 43 -17.13 11.23 -13.89
CA LEU A 43 -17.36 10.58 -12.59
C LEU A 43 -18.64 11.11 -11.91
N GLU A 44 -18.89 12.42 -11.96
CA GLU A 44 -20.12 13.03 -11.42
C GLU A 44 -21.38 12.51 -12.15
N ALA A 45 -21.29 12.35 -13.45
CA ALA A 45 -22.40 11.81 -14.27
C ALA A 45 -22.65 10.32 -14.00
N ASP A 46 -21.59 9.53 -13.75
CA ASP A 46 -21.69 8.10 -13.44
C ASP A 46 -22.16 7.88 -12.00
N SER A 47 -21.53 8.55 -11.03
CA SER A 47 -21.83 8.40 -9.61
C SER A 47 -21.46 9.62 -8.80
N LEU A 48 -22.45 10.46 -8.48
CA LEU A 48 -22.24 11.63 -7.61
C LEU A 48 -21.61 11.23 -6.26
N SER A 49 -22.00 10.07 -5.73
CA SER A 49 -21.48 9.61 -4.45
C SER A 49 -20.00 9.21 -4.52
N ALA A 50 -19.57 8.62 -5.63
CA ALA A 50 -18.17 8.32 -5.88
C ALA A 50 -17.36 9.61 -6.13
N ALA A 51 -17.94 10.57 -6.84
CA ALA A 51 -17.32 11.88 -7.07
C ALA A 51 -17.07 12.66 -5.76
N VAL A 52 -18.01 12.62 -4.82
CA VAL A 52 -17.83 13.24 -3.48
C VAL A 52 -16.69 12.57 -2.71
N GLN A 53 -16.59 11.24 -2.73
CA GLN A 53 -15.47 10.54 -2.10
C GLN A 53 -14.15 10.82 -2.81
N SER A 54 -14.14 10.83 -4.12
CA SER A 54 -12.96 11.15 -4.94
C SER A 54 -12.43 12.56 -4.64
N ASN A 55 -13.33 13.53 -4.52
CA ASN A 55 -12.97 14.89 -4.13
C ASN A 55 -12.40 14.98 -2.71
N TYR A 56 -12.93 14.19 -1.76
CA TYR A 56 -12.35 14.08 -0.42
C TYR A 56 -10.91 13.56 -0.48
N ILE A 57 -10.68 12.46 -1.20
CA ILE A 57 -9.34 11.87 -1.38
C ILE A 57 -8.39 12.90 -2.02
N LEU A 58 -8.79 13.54 -3.13
CA LEU A 58 -7.98 14.56 -3.79
C LEU A 58 -7.61 15.70 -2.84
N ARG A 59 -8.57 16.18 -2.06
CA ARG A 59 -8.39 17.36 -1.20
C ARG A 59 -7.46 17.09 -0.02
N TYR A 60 -7.50 15.90 0.56
CA TYR A 60 -6.80 15.56 1.79
C TYR A 60 -5.58 14.68 1.60
N SER A 61 -5.48 13.93 0.51
CA SER A 61 -4.30 13.13 0.18
C SER A 61 -3.56 13.60 -1.08
N SER A 62 -4.12 14.57 -1.83
CA SER A 62 -3.55 15.12 -3.07
C SER A 62 -3.42 14.11 -4.22
N PHE A 63 -4.13 12.99 -4.19
CA PHE A 63 -4.12 12.01 -5.26
C PHE A 63 -5.34 12.14 -6.16
N PRO A 64 -5.16 12.43 -7.48
CA PRO A 64 -6.26 12.59 -8.42
C PRO A 64 -6.88 11.26 -8.83
N VAL A 65 -8.13 11.33 -9.31
CA VAL A 65 -8.81 10.22 -9.99
C VAL A 65 -8.42 10.21 -11.47
N HIS A 66 -8.33 9.00 -12.03
CA HIS A 66 -7.99 8.76 -13.42
C HIS A 66 -9.02 7.86 -14.12
N GLU A 67 -9.19 8.09 -15.41
CA GLU A 67 -9.77 7.15 -16.38
C GLU A 67 -8.64 6.36 -17.06
N ASN A 68 -8.93 5.71 -18.18
CA ASN A 68 -7.93 5.07 -19.03
C ASN A 68 -6.96 4.16 -18.26
N THR A 69 -7.52 3.37 -17.35
CA THR A 69 -6.75 2.44 -16.53
C THR A 69 -7.52 1.14 -16.39
N THR A 70 -6.88 0.03 -16.69
CA THR A 70 -7.40 -1.30 -16.41
C THR A 70 -6.94 -1.76 -15.03
N ALA A 71 -7.79 -2.52 -14.35
CA ALA A 71 -7.48 -3.14 -13.07
C ALA A 71 -7.70 -4.65 -13.17
N GLU A 72 -6.67 -5.43 -12.83
CA GLU A 72 -6.75 -6.88 -12.71
C GLU A 72 -6.58 -7.28 -11.25
N TYR A 73 -7.57 -8.00 -10.72
CA TYR A 73 -7.58 -8.44 -9.32
C TYR A 73 -7.08 -9.88 -9.19
N PHE A 74 -6.16 -10.10 -8.27
CA PHE A 74 -5.63 -11.42 -7.92
C PHE A 74 -6.15 -11.84 -6.55
N GLN A 75 -6.82 -12.98 -6.50
CA GLN A 75 -7.38 -13.52 -5.26
C GLN A 75 -6.33 -14.10 -4.31
N VAL A 76 -5.18 -14.51 -4.84
CA VAL A 76 -4.07 -15.12 -4.12
C VAL A 76 -2.74 -14.73 -4.76
N GLY A 77 -1.66 -14.82 -3.98
CA GLY A 77 -0.32 -14.51 -4.48
C GLY A 77 0.19 -15.46 -5.55
N ASP A 78 -0.29 -16.71 -5.54
CA ASP A 78 0.03 -17.72 -6.56
C ASP A 78 -0.36 -17.25 -7.97
N ASP A 79 -1.49 -16.54 -8.10
CA ASP A 79 -1.96 -16.01 -9.38
C ASP A 79 -1.22 -14.72 -9.77
N MET A 80 -0.88 -13.88 -8.78
CA MET A 80 -0.20 -12.61 -9.01
C MET A 80 1.27 -12.80 -9.41
N PHE A 81 1.99 -13.73 -8.77
CA PHE A 81 3.45 -13.85 -8.92
C PHE A 81 3.91 -14.11 -10.36
N PRO A 82 3.35 -15.07 -11.12
CA PRO A 82 3.76 -15.27 -12.51
C PRO A 82 3.47 -14.04 -13.41
N VAL A 83 2.43 -13.28 -13.10
CA VAL A 83 2.11 -12.04 -13.82
C VAL A 83 3.13 -10.95 -13.49
N LEU A 84 3.47 -10.77 -12.21
CA LEU A 84 4.52 -9.83 -11.77
C LEU A 84 5.87 -10.14 -12.44
N VAL A 85 6.28 -11.41 -12.47
CA VAL A 85 7.51 -11.86 -13.15
C VAL A 85 7.49 -11.47 -14.63
N ARG A 86 6.39 -11.74 -15.32
CA ARG A 86 6.24 -11.39 -16.75
C ARG A 86 6.35 -9.89 -17.00
N GLU A 87 5.70 -9.07 -16.16
CA GLU A 87 5.75 -7.62 -16.32
C GLU A 87 7.15 -7.05 -16.00
N LEU A 88 7.83 -7.57 -14.98
CA LEU A 88 9.21 -7.18 -14.67
C LEU A 88 10.17 -7.51 -15.82
N GLU A 89 9.99 -8.66 -16.48
CA GLU A 89 10.77 -9.06 -17.67
C GLU A 89 10.61 -8.08 -18.84
N GLN A 90 9.46 -7.41 -18.96
CA GLN A 90 9.16 -6.48 -20.04
C GLN A 90 9.68 -5.06 -19.78
N ALA A 91 10.14 -4.76 -18.58
CA ALA A 91 10.63 -3.43 -18.20
C ALA A 91 11.76 -2.95 -19.11
N GLN A 92 11.70 -1.68 -19.56
CA GLN A 92 12.66 -1.08 -20.47
C GLN A 92 13.32 0.18 -19.89
N HIS A 93 12.68 0.90 -18.98
CA HIS A 93 13.12 2.21 -18.51
C HIS A 93 13.39 2.25 -17.02
N TYR A 94 12.41 1.85 -16.20
CA TYR A 94 12.58 1.80 -14.76
C TYR A 94 11.68 0.79 -14.05
N ILE A 95 12.16 0.31 -12.91
CA ILE A 95 11.43 -0.54 -11.97
C ILE A 95 11.58 0.05 -10.57
N TYR A 96 10.47 0.44 -9.95
CA TYR A 96 10.42 0.97 -8.59
C TYR A 96 9.65 0.04 -7.68
N ILE A 97 10.28 -0.40 -6.61
CA ILE A 97 9.76 -1.41 -5.68
C ILE A 97 9.81 -0.88 -4.25
N GLU A 98 8.69 -0.92 -3.55
CA GLU A 98 8.56 -0.52 -2.15
C GLU A 98 7.76 -1.60 -1.40
N TYR A 99 8.40 -2.30 -0.46
CA TYR A 99 7.78 -3.41 0.26
C TYR A 99 8.12 -3.42 1.74
N PHE A 100 7.14 -3.81 2.56
CA PHE A 100 7.32 -3.93 4.00
C PHE A 100 8.19 -5.12 4.38
N ILE A 101 7.95 -6.31 3.77
CA ILE A 101 8.73 -7.53 4.01
C ILE A 101 9.32 -8.04 2.70
N ILE A 102 10.62 -8.30 2.74
CA ILE A 102 11.33 -9.09 1.75
C ILE A 102 12.01 -10.24 2.51
N ASN A 103 11.81 -11.47 2.06
CA ASN A 103 12.41 -12.66 2.66
C ASN A 103 13.06 -13.52 1.59
N ASP A 104 14.25 -14.01 1.88
CA ASP A 104 14.95 -14.91 0.97
C ASP A 104 14.14 -16.19 0.73
N GLY A 105 13.94 -16.53 -0.54
CA GLY A 105 13.14 -17.67 -0.98
C GLY A 105 12.99 -17.70 -2.49
N VAL A 106 12.13 -18.56 -2.99
CA VAL A 106 11.87 -18.71 -4.44
C VAL A 106 11.36 -17.41 -5.04
N MET A 107 10.36 -16.79 -4.40
CA MET A 107 9.75 -15.55 -4.88
C MET A 107 10.78 -14.43 -5.01
N TRP A 108 11.51 -14.14 -3.93
CA TRP A 108 12.45 -13.03 -3.93
C TRP A 108 13.65 -13.27 -4.85
N ARG A 109 14.23 -14.48 -4.85
CA ARG A 109 15.37 -14.81 -5.72
C ARG A 109 15.01 -14.66 -7.19
N THR A 110 13.84 -15.14 -7.61
CA THR A 110 13.34 -14.96 -8.98
C THR A 110 13.24 -13.48 -9.35
N ILE A 111 12.66 -12.67 -8.49
CA ILE A 111 12.55 -11.22 -8.71
C ILE A 111 13.93 -10.59 -8.75
N LEU A 112 14.81 -10.89 -7.79
CA LEU A 112 16.16 -10.33 -7.69
C LEU A 112 17.00 -10.62 -8.95
N ASP A 113 16.94 -11.83 -9.49
CA ASP A 113 17.65 -12.22 -10.71
C ASP A 113 17.20 -11.36 -11.90
N ILE A 114 15.90 -11.06 -12.00
CA ILE A 114 15.36 -10.17 -13.03
C ILE A 114 15.85 -8.73 -12.80
N LEU A 115 15.77 -8.23 -11.57
CA LEU A 115 16.18 -6.86 -11.25
C LEU A 115 17.67 -6.63 -11.53
N GLU A 116 18.53 -7.59 -11.17
CA GLU A 116 19.98 -7.54 -11.45
C GLU A 116 20.25 -7.49 -12.96
N ARG A 117 19.59 -8.35 -13.71
CA ARG A 117 19.73 -8.36 -15.18
C ARG A 117 19.22 -7.06 -15.79
N LYS A 118 18.04 -6.57 -15.39
CA LYS A 118 17.48 -5.30 -15.88
C LYS A 118 18.37 -4.11 -15.54
N ALA A 119 18.93 -4.07 -14.33
CA ALA A 119 19.91 -3.05 -13.97
C ALA A 119 21.17 -3.10 -14.87
N SER A 120 21.68 -4.29 -15.20
CA SER A 120 22.79 -4.47 -16.13
C SER A 120 22.48 -4.06 -17.56
N GLU A 121 21.20 -4.11 -17.96
CA GLU A 121 20.67 -3.63 -19.25
C GLU A 121 20.48 -2.10 -19.28
N GLY A 122 20.68 -1.40 -18.15
CA GLY A 122 20.56 0.06 -18.03
C GLY A 122 19.19 0.55 -17.56
N VAL A 123 18.30 -0.35 -17.11
CA VAL A 123 17.02 0.02 -16.47
C VAL A 123 17.30 0.63 -15.10
N ASP A 124 16.64 1.75 -14.76
CA ASP A 124 16.73 2.38 -13.43
C ASP A 124 15.95 1.55 -12.40
N VAL A 125 16.64 0.72 -11.64
CA VAL A 125 16.04 -0.13 -10.62
C VAL A 125 16.23 0.47 -9.24
N ARG A 126 15.11 0.83 -8.58
CA ARG A 126 15.09 1.38 -7.22
C ARG A 126 14.23 0.54 -6.29
N LEU A 127 14.77 0.29 -5.10
CA LEU A 127 14.11 -0.52 -4.08
C LEU A 127 14.09 0.19 -2.74
N ILE A 128 12.91 0.21 -2.11
CA ILE A 128 12.71 0.61 -0.71
C ILE A 128 12.22 -0.60 0.06
N TYR A 129 12.79 -0.85 1.23
CA TYR A 129 12.23 -1.81 2.18
C TYR A 129 12.20 -1.25 3.60
N ASP A 130 11.26 -1.73 4.42
CA ASP A 130 11.15 -1.34 5.83
C ASP A 130 12.23 -2.03 6.68
N GLY A 131 12.99 -1.24 7.45
CA GLY A 131 14.11 -1.74 8.22
C GLY A 131 13.73 -2.65 9.39
N PHE A 132 12.48 -2.60 9.86
CA PHE A 132 11.98 -3.51 10.88
C PHE A 132 11.30 -4.73 10.26
N GLY A 133 10.50 -4.53 9.22
CA GLY A 133 9.85 -5.62 8.48
C GLY A 133 10.85 -6.63 7.93
N CYS A 134 12.04 -6.15 7.55
CA CYS A 134 13.12 -6.98 7.02
C CYS A 134 14.23 -7.31 8.04
N LEU A 135 14.10 -6.93 9.33
CA LEU A 135 15.14 -7.07 10.33
C LEU A 135 15.65 -8.51 10.52
N THR A 136 14.73 -9.48 10.45
CA THR A 136 15.03 -10.91 10.64
C THR A 136 15.00 -11.72 9.36
N THR A 137 14.66 -11.10 8.23
CA THR A 137 14.44 -11.79 6.96
C THR A 137 15.52 -11.52 5.93
N LEU A 138 16.26 -10.39 6.09
CA LEU A 138 17.39 -10.04 5.24
C LEU A 138 18.70 -9.96 6.04
N PRO A 139 19.86 -10.27 5.42
CA PRO A 139 21.16 -10.07 6.02
C PRO A 139 21.45 -8.61 6.38
N TYR A 140 22.33 -8.40 7.37
CA TYR A 140 22.80 -7.06 7.71
C TYR A 140 23.53 -6.43 6.51
N HIS A 141 23.29 -5.12 6.26
CA HIS A 141 23.80 -4.40 5.09
C HIS A 141 23.37 -4.94 3.73
N TYR A 142 22.17 -5.50 3.65
CA TYR A 142 21.60 -6.02 2.39
C TYR A 142 21.46 -4.93 1.30
N ASP A 143 21.29 -3.68 1.71
CA ASP A 143 21.30 -2.52 0.80
C ASP A 143 22.61 -2.37 0.02
N ARG A 144 23.76 -2.72 0.62
CA ARG A 144 25.05 -2.70 -0.07
C ARG A 144 25.16 -3.82 -1.09
N PHE A 145 24.74 -5.02 -0.71
CA PHE A 145 24.67 -6.16 -1.63
C PHE A 145 23.82 -5.84 -2.87
N LEU A 146 22.67 -5.19 -2.69
CA LEU A 146 21.82 -4.77 -3.81
C LEU A 146 22.51 -3.71 -4.70
N LYS A 147 23.22 -2.77 -4.09
CA LYS A 147 23.96 -1.74 -4.84
C LYS A 147 25.09 -2.34 -5.67
N GLU A 148 25.80 -3.37 -5.18
CA GLU A 148 26.81 -4.11 -5.94
C GLU A 148 26.21 -4.80 -7.19
N LYS A 149 24.91 -5.11 -7.17
CA LYS A 149 24.14 -5.65 -8.31
C LYS A 149 23.55 -4.56 -9.22
N GLY A 150 23.88 -3.30 -9.02
CA GLY A 150 23.35 -2.17 -9.81
C GLY A 150 21.97 -1.70 -9.37
N ILE A 151 21.41 -2.25 -8.30
CA ILE A 151 20.08 -1.88 -7.78
C ILE A 151 20.26 -0.78 -6.74
N GLN A 152 19.65 0.39 -6.98
CA GLN A 152 19.64 1.47 -5.98
C GLN A 152 18.70 1.08 -4.82
N CYS A 153 19.20 1.11 -3.61
CA CYS A 153 18.44 0.67 -2.44
C CYS A 153 18.43 1.70 -1.33
N ARG A 154 17.27 1.89 -0.70
CA ARG A 154 17.07 2.72 0.50
C ARG A 154 16.28 1.95 1.56
N ILE A 155 16.65 2.13 2.83
CA ILE A 155 15.99 1.48 3.96
C ILE A 155 15.09 2.51 4.64
N PHE A 156 13.78 2.23 4.68
CA PHE A 156 12.87 3.06 5.47
C PHE A 156 13.06 2.76 6.95
N ASN A 157 13.29 3.81 7.73
CA ASN A 157 13.40 3.77 9.18
C ASN A 157 14.26 2.57 9.69
N PRO A 158 15.57 2.54 9.38
CA PRO A 158 16.45 1.44 9.75
C PRO A 158 16.44 1.23 11.26
N PHE A 159 16.42 -0.02 11.71
CA PHE A 159 16.38 -0.36 13.12
C PHE A 159 17.61 0.20 13.87
N ARG A 160 17.34 1.03 14.89
CA ARG A 160 18.36 1.57 15.81
C ARG A 160 17.95 1.25 17.24
N PRO A 161 18.70 0.43 17.99
CA PRO A 161 18.28 -0.07 19.31
C PRO A 161 17.97 0.99 20.37
N LEU A 162 18.44 2.23 20.19
CA LEU A 162 18.36 3.31 21.18
C LEU A 162 17.24 4.34 20.95
N LEU A 163 16.44 4.21 19.87
CA LEU A 163 15.46 5.24 19.47
C LEU A 163 14.02 4.68 19.33
N ASN A 164 13.41 4.32 20.47
CA ASN A 164 12.13 3.57 20.51
C ASN A 164 10.87 4.25 19.95
N ILE A 165 10.79 5.56 19.77
CA ILE A 165 9.52 6.24 19.41
C ILE A 165 9.41 6.50 17.89
N VAL A 166 10.49 6.83 17.22
CA VAL A 166 10.49 6.99 15.74
C VAL A 166 10.28 5.63 15.04
N GLN A 167 10.49 4.54 15.76
CA GLN A 167 10.35 3.16 15.24
C GLN A 167 8.90 2.68 15.08
N ASN A 168 7.90 3.40 15.60
CA ASN A 168 6.49 3.03 15.44
C ASN A 168 5.93 3.36 14.04
N ASN A 169 6.54 4.31 13.32
CA ASN A 169 6.17 4.59 11.94
C ASN A 169 6.78 3.53 11.04
N ARG A 170 5.94 2.73 10.40
CA ARG A 170 6.33 1.66 9.48
C ARG A 170 5.81 1.95 8.09
N ASP A 171 6.60 1.59 7.10
CA ASP A 171 6.16 1.63 5.72
C ASP A 171 5.51 0.29 5.36
N HIS A 172 4.19 0.21 5.49
CA HIS A 172 3.44 -1.02 5.22
C HIS A 172 2.99 -1.13 3.76
N ARG A 173 3.39 -0.19 2.90
CA ARG A 173 3.02 -0.21 1.48
C ARG A 173 3.68 -1.35 0.73
N LYS A 174 3.01 -1.83 -0.29
CA LYS A 174 3.51 -2.79 -1.27
C LYS A 174 3.22 -2.18 -2.63
N ILE A 175 4.25 -1.64 -3.25
CA ILE A 175 4.17 -0.95 -4.53
C ILE A 175 5.25 -1.52 -5.45
N CYS A 176 4.86 -1.90 -6.65
CA CYS A 176 5.79 -2.12 -7.75
C CYS A 176 5.31 -1.32 -8.95
N VAL A 177 6.15 -0.42 -9.46
CA VAL A 177 5.87 0.38 -10.67
C VAL A 177 6.88 0.02 -11.74
N ILE A 178 6.40 -0.23 -12.95
CA ILE A 178 7.20 -0.59 -14.11
C ILE A 178 6.88 0.41 -15.24
N ASP A 179 7.90 1.12 -15.70
CA ASP A 179 7.85 2.08 -16.81
C ASP A 179 6.71 3.12 -16.70
N GLY A 180 6.21 3.39 -15.47
CA GLY A 180 5.20 4.39 -15.16
C GLY A 180 3.77 4.07 -15.59
N HIS A 181 3.55 2.97 -16.29
CA HIS A 181 2.23 2.60 -16.79
C HIS A 181 1.71 1.24 -16.29
N THR A 182 2.55 0.43 -15.65
CA THR A 182 2.13 -0.82 -14.99
C THR A 182 2.45 -0.73 -13.51
N GLY A 183 1.47 -1.00 -12.65
CA GLY A 183 1.63 -0.91 -11.21
C GLY A 183 0.97 -2.07 -10.48
N PHE A 184 1.63 -2.61 -9.44
CA PHE A 184 1.08 -3.62 -8.54
C PHE A 184 0.98 -3.06 -7.13
N THR A 185 -0.12 -3.35 -6.45
CA THR A 185 -0.33 -3.05 -5.03
C THR A 185 -1.23 -4.10 -4.38
N GLY A 186 -1.27 -4.15 -3.05
CA GLY A 186 -2.10 -5.09 -2.30
C GLY A 186 -1.48 -5.45 -0.95
N GLY A 187 -1.89 -6.59 -0.39
CA GLY A 187 -1.37 -7.10 0.88
C GLY A 187 -0.12 -7.98 0.74
N ILE A 188 0.15 -8.51 -0.44
CA ILE A 188 1.20 -9.52 -0.72
C ILE A 188 2.59 -8.90 -0.56
N ASN A 189 3.42 -9.44 0.36
CA ASN A 189 4.84 -9.13 0.48
C ASN A 189 5.70 -10.07 -0.38
N LEU A 190 7.01 -9.79 -0.47
CA LEU A 190 7.95 -10.60 -1.25
C LEU A 190 8.54 -11.73 -0.41
N ALA A 191 7.71 -12.74 -0.14
CA ALA A 191 8.10 -13.92 0.64
C ALA A 191 7.27 -15.14 0.23
N ASP A 192 7.88 -16.33 0.33
CA ASP A 192 7.35 -17.60 -0.17
C ASP A 192 6.02 -18.03 0.48
N GLU A 193 5.73 -17.60 1.69
CA GLU A 193 4.43 -17.85 2.33
C GLU A 193 3.27 -17.19 1.58
N TYR A 194 3.48 -16.02 0.97
CA TYR A 194 2.45 -15.29 0.22
C TYR A 194 2.09 -15.94 -1.13
N ILE A 195 2.98 -16.78 -1.65
CA ILE A 195 2.75 -17.58 -2.88
C ILE A 195 2.59 -19.07 -2.57
N ASN A 196 2.28 -19.41 -1.32
CA ASN A 196 2.05 -20.76 -0.82
C ASN A 196 3.16 -21.80 -1.12
N GLN A 197 4.38 -21.33 -1.45
CA GLN A 197 5.57 -22.21 -1.60
C GLN A 197 6.16 -22.60 -0.25
N LYS A 198 5.86 -21.86 0.81
CA LYS A 198 6.25 -22.18 2.17
C LYS A 198 5.02 -22.29 3.06
N LYS A 199 4.78 -23.47 3.61
CA LYS A 199 3.65 -23.71 4.49
C LYS A 199 3.88 -23.07 5.87
N ARG A 200 3.16 -22.00 6.17
CA ARG A 200 3.18 -21.29 7.45
C ARG A 200 1.76 -20.81 7.74
N PHE A 201 1.17 -21.22 8.86
CA PHE A 201 -0.23 -20.91 9.21
C PHE A 201 -1.27 -21.37 8.16
N GLY A 202 -1.05 -22.52 7.53
CA GLY A 202 -1.93 -23.07 6.50
C GLY A 202 -1.80 -22.36 5.14
N HIS A 203 -2.89 -22.30 4.40
CA HIS A 203 -2.97 -21.58 3.13
C HIS A 203 -3.08 -20.07 3.35
N TRP A 204 -2.25 -19.29 2.67
CA TRP A 204 -2.28 -17.83 2.71
C TRP A 204 -3.16 -17.29 1.58
N LYS A 205 -4.20 -16.56 1.97
CA LYS A 205 -5.10 -15.89 1.06
C LYS A 205 -4.93 -14.38 1.18
N ASP A 206 -3.93 -13.86 0.48
CA ASP A 206 -3.71 -12.42 0.33
C ASP A 206 -3.99 -11.97 -1.10
N THR A 207 -4.33 -10.73 -1.28
CA THR A 207 -4.82 -10.20 -2.54
C THR A 207 -3.90 -9.13 -3.10
N ALA A 208 -3.94 -8.97 -4.42
CA ALA A 208 -3.27 -7.88 -5.11
C ALA A 208 -4.11 -7.35 -6.26
N VAL A 209 -3.74 -6.16 -6.72
CA VAL A 209 -4.29 -5.54 -7.92
C VAL A 209 -3.14 -5.11 -8.81
N MET A 210 -3.22 -5.42 -10.10
CA MET A 210 -2.40 -4.82 -11.15
C MET A 210 -3.19 -3.73 -11.84
N LEU A 211 -2.60 -2.57 -11.97
CA LEU A 211 -3.12 -1.44 -12.76
C LEU A 211 -2.27 -1.27 -14.02
N LYS A 212 -2.94 -1.01 -15.14
CA LYS A 212 -2.25 -0.57 -16.36
C LYS A 212 -2.94 0.67 -16.91
N GLY A 213 -2.25 1.80 -16.90
CA GLY A 213 -2.77 3.05 -17.41
C GLY A 213 -2.41 4.28 -16.59
N GLU A 214 -3.21 5.33 -16.75
CA GLU A 214 -2.95 6.67 -16.19
C GLU A 214 -2.88 6.69 -14.66
N ALA A 215 -3.67 5.86 -13.97
CA ALA A 215 -3.70 5.84 -12.49
C ALA A 215 -2.40 5.35 -11.85
N VAL A 216 -1.52 4.67 -12.60
CA VAL A 216 -0.19 4.25 -12.11
C VAL A 216 0.67 5.47 -11.75
N TRP A 217 0.36 6.63 -12.31
CA TRP A 217 0.98 7.90 -11.95
C TRP A 217 0.94 8.17 -10.43
N ASN A 218 -0.20 7.94 -9.79
CA ASN A 218 -0.32 8.13 -8.34
C ASN A 218 0.65 7.22 -7.58
N MET A 219 0.79 5.96 -8.00
CA MET A 219 1.71 5.01 -7.37
C MET A 219 3.18 5.41 -7.59
N THR A 220 3.51 5.91 -8.78
CA THR A 220 4.83 6.44 -9.09
C THR A 220 5.20 7.62 -8.18
N VAL A 221 4.27 8.55 -7.99
CA VAL A 221 4.46 9.70 -7.11
C VAL A 221 4.61 9.27 -5.65
N MET A 222 3.81 8.30 -5.18
CA MET A 222 3.95 7.73 -3.83
C MET A 222 5.37 7.21 -3.59
N PHE A 223 5.90 6.41 -4.53
CA PHE A 223 7.26 5.89 -4.44
C PHE A 223 8.31 7.01 -4.43
N LEU A 224 8.21 7.96 -5.36
CA LEU A 224 9.17 9.06 -5.49
C LEU A 224 9.18 9.97 -4.26
N HIS A 225 8.02 10.23 -3.66
CA HIS A 225 7.92 10.94 -2.39
C HIS A 225 8.70 10.23 -1.30
N MET A 226 8.45 8.92 -1.11
CA MET A 226 9.15 8.13 -0.10
C MET A 226 10.65 8.06 -0.38
N TRP A 227 11.02 7.88 -1.65
CA TRP A 227 12.42 7.88 -2.08
C TRP A 227 13.15 9.14 -1.65
N ASN A 228 12.56 10.32 -1.84
CA ASN A 228 13.16 11.60 -1.46
C ASN A 228 13.13 11.83 0.05
N VAL A 229 12.06 11.45 0.73
CA VAL A 229 11.97 11.59 2.19
C VAL A 229 13.07 10.80 2.91
N ILE A 230 13.35 9.57 2.50
CA ILE A 230 14.36 8.71 3.15
C ILE A 230 15.78 9.27 2.98
N ASN A 231 16.11 9.80 1.82
CA ASN A 231 17.49 10.20 1.50
C ASN A 231 17.91 11.56 2.05
N ASN A 232 17.00 12.31 2.65
CA ASN A 232 17.27 13.72 2.98
C ASN A 232 17.80 14.54 1.77
N SER A 233 17.53 14.08 0.54
CA SER A 233 17.95 14.76 -0.67
C SER A 233 16.98 15.90 -0.99
N SER A 234 17.53 17.00 -1.46
CA SER A 234 16.77 18.14 -1.98
C SER A 234 16.70 18.12 -3.51
N GLU A 235 17.02 16.97 -4.12
CA GLU A 235 16.93 16.84 -5.57
C GLU A 235 15.46 16.91 -5.99
N PRO A 236 15.10 17.84 -6.86
CA PRO A 236 13.72 17.94 -7.36
C PRO A 236 13.38 16.66 -8.12
N ILE A 237 12.12 16.21 -7.96
CA ILE A 237 11.59 15.11 -8.76
C ILE A 237 11.31 15.66 -10.17
N ASP A 238 11.95 15.08 -11.17
CA ASP A 238 11.52 15.30 -12.55
C ASP A 238 10.26 14.47 -12.82
N HIS A 239 9.10 15.11 -12.66
CA HIS A 239 7.83 14.46 -12.84
C HIS A 239 7.54 14.10 -14.29
N GLU A 240 8.04 14.88 -15.25
CA GLU A 240 7.74 14.69 -16.68
C GLU A 240 8.29 13.38 -17.25
N ILE A 241 9.49 12.97 -16.80
CA ILE A 241 10.08 11.71 -17.26
C ILE A 241 9.36 10.48 -16.69
N HIS A 242 8.55 10.65 -15.65
CA HIS A 242 7.86 9.56 -14.98
C HIS A 242 6.37 9.46 -15.36
N MET A 243 5.86 10.37 -16.17
CA MET A 243 4.46 10.32 -16.60
C MET A 243 4.13 9.06 -17.39
N PRO A 244 2.94 8.45 -17.22
CA PRO A 244 2.57 7.19 -17.87
C PRO A 244 2.74 7.16 -19.38
N HIS A 245 2.42 8.28 -20.06
CA HIS A 245 2.55 8.40 -21.51
C HIS A 245 3.96 8.68 -22.00
N ARG A 246 4.93 8.87 -21.10
CA ARG A 246 6.32 9.10 -21.51
C ARG A 246 6.89 7.93 -22.28
N PHE A 247 6.59 6.71 -21.82
CA PHE A 247 7.10 5.46 -22.40
C PHE A 247 6.02 4.58 -23.01
N HIS A 248 4.76 5.06 -22.99
CA HIS A 248 3.62 4.36 -23.58
C HIS A 248 2.75 5.39 -24.32
N GLN A 249 2.92 5.43 -25.65
CA GLN A 249 2.25 6.43 -26.50
C GLN A 249 0.84 6.00 -26.95
N GLU A 250 0.57 4.70 -26.94
CA GLU A 250 -0.75 4.17 -27.28
C GLU A 250 -1.78 4.55 -26.20
N PRO A 251 -3.05 4.78 -26.59
CA PRO A 251 -4.11 5.03 -25.62
C PRO A 251 -4.29 3.84 -24.68
N PHE A 252 -4.39 4.11 -23.40
CA PHE A 252 -4.72 3.07 -22.42
C PHE A 252 -6.21 2.68 -22.52
N ALA A 253 -6.49 1.39 -22.43
CA ALA A 253 -7.85 0.90 -22.29
C ALA A 253 -8.32 1.05 -20.83
N GLY A 254 -9.62 1.21 -20.64
CA GLY A 254 -10.25 1.27 -19.31
C GLY A 254 -11.65 1.86 -19.44
N ASN A 255 -12.58 1.37 -18.63
CA ASN A 255 -13.98 1.82 -18.63
C ASN A 255 -14.47 2.04 -17.21
N GLY A 256 -13.76 2.86 -16.47
CA GLY A 256 -14.11 3.20 -15.09
C GLY A 256 -13.10 4.18 -14.54
N PHE A 257 -13.18 4.36 -13.23
CA PHE A 257 -12.38 5.34 -12.52
C PHE A 257 -11.49 4.65 -11.49
N VAL A 258 -10.22 5.04 -11.47
CA VAL A 258 -9.22 4.48 -10.56
C VAL A 258 -8.51 5.61 -9.84
N GLN A 259 -8.44 5.52 -8.52
CA GLN A 259 -7.80 6.55 -7.68
C GLN A 259 -6.93 5.88 -6.62
N PRO A 260 -5.70 5.46 -6.94
CA PRO A 260 -4.74 5.04 -5.94
C PRO A 260 -4.40 6.23 -5.01
N TYR A 261 -4.43 6.00 -3.71
CA TYR A 261 -4.04 7.00 -2.73
C TYR A 261 -3.23 6.36 -1.62
N SER A 262 -2.45 7.13 -0.90
CA SER A 262 -1.77 6.69 0.31
C SER A 262 -2.29 7.47 1.50
N ASP A 263 -2.34 6.78 2.63
CA ASP A 263 -2.57 7.38 3.94
C ASP A 263 -1.24 7.53 4.67
N THR A 264 -1.12 8.55 5.50
CA THR A 264 0.08 8.80 6.29
C THR A 264 -0.30 9.33 7.67
N PRO A 265 0.32 8.84 8.75
CA PRO A 265 0.08 9.38 10.08
C PRO A 265 0.69 10.78 10.27
N LEU A 266 1.29 11.35 9.23
CA LEU A 266 2.08 12.58 9.32
C LEU A 266 1.28 13.85 9.02
N ASP A 267 0.12 13.78 8.40
CA ASP A 267 -0.70 14.93 8.01
C ASP A 267 -1.87 15.23 8.96
N GLY A 268 -2.17 14.30 9.88
CA GLY A 268 -3.24 14.46 10.88
C GLY A 268 -4.64 14.17 10.36
N GLU A 269 -4.79 13.73 9.10
CA GLU A 269 -6.04 13.25 8.52
C GLU A 269 -6.01 11.73 8.37
N ILE A 270 -7.11 11.06 8.72
CA ILE A 270 -7.25 9.60 8.65
C ILE A 270 -7.99 9.21 7.37
N VAL A 271 -7.37 9.48 6.23
CA VAL A 271 -8.01 9.35 4.90
C VAL A 271 -8.50 7.92 4.67
N GLY A 272 -7.70 6.92 5.00
CA GLY A 272 -8.04 5.51 4.82
C GLY A 272 -9.29 5.11 5.58
N GLU A 273 -9.37 5.44 6.86
CA GLU A 273 -10.53 5.14 7.71
C GLU A 273 -11.79 5.85 7.24
N ASN A 274 -11.67 7.15 6.90
CA ASN A 274 -12.79 7.94 6.40
C ASN A 274 -13.34 7.41 5.07
N VAL A 275 -12.49 6.87 4.19
CA VAL A 275 -12.91 6.19 2.95
C VAL A 275 -13.68 4.92 3.27
N TYR A 276 -13.21 4.07 4.20
CA TYR A 276 -13.95 2.89 4.64
C TYR A 276 -15.31 3.23 5.26
N LEU A 277 -15.36 4.20 6.16
CA LEU A 277 -16.62 4.68 6.77
C LEU A 277 -17.59 5.17 5.69
N ASN A 278 -17.10 5.91 4.71
CA ASN A 278 -17.90 6.42 3.60
C ASN A 278 -18.49 5.28 2.74
N ILE A 279 -17.70 4.25 2.45
CA ILE A 279 -18.16 3.06 1.70
C ILE A 279 -19.23 2.32 2.50
N ILE A 280 -19.01 2.05 3.79
CA ILE A 280 -19.94 1.33 4.65
C ILE A 280 -21.26 2.10 4.79
N ASN A 281 -21.21 3.41 5.08
CA ASN A 281 -22.39 4.25 5.26
C ASN A 281 -23.23 4.42 4.00
N ARG A 282 -22.64 4.19 2.82
CA ARG A 282 -23.34 4.28 1.51
C ARG A 282 -23.75 2.92 0.95
N ALA A 283 -23.34 1.84 1.58
CA ALA A 283 -23.69 0.49 1.14
C ALA A 283 -25.21 0.30 1.24
N ARG A 284 -25.80 -0.32 0.19
CA ARG A 284 -27.23 -0.57 0.11
C ARG A 284 -27.59 -2.06 -0.02
N LYS A 285 -26.64 -2.88 -0.45
CA LYS A 285 -26.87 -4.31 -0.68
C LYS A 285 -26.00 -5.18 0.21
N TYR A 286 -24.70 -4.97 0.18
CA TYR A 286 -23.75 -5.76 0.96
C TYR A 286 -22.46 -4.99 1.29
N VAL A 287 -21.80 -5.42 2.37
CA VAL A 287 -20.44 -5.05 2.76
C VAL A 287 -19.70 -6.32 3.15
N TYR A 288 -18.67 -6.69 2.40
CA TYR A 288 -17.86 -7.86 2.66
C TYR A 288 -16.43 -7.44 2.98
N ILE A 289 -15.95 -7.83 4.15
CA ILE A 289 -14.63 -7.44 4.67
C ILE A 289 -13.83 -8.70 4.96
N CYS A 290 -12.60 -8.73 4.46
CA CYS A 290 -11.59 -9.70 4.87
C CYS A 290 -10.51 -8.95 5.65
N THR A 291 -10.16 -9.42 6.86
CA THR A 291 -9.13 -8.76 7.67
C THR A 291 -8.39 -9.77 8.56
N PRO A 292 -7.05 -9.66 8.69
CA PRO A 292 -6.29 -10.50 9.60
C PRO A 292 -6.55 -10.14 11.06
N TYR A 293 -6.89 -8.87 11.32
CA TYR A 293 -7.09 -8.33 12.65
C TYR A 293 -8.30 -7.42 12.66
N LEU A 294 -9.39 -7.88 13.26
CA LEU A 294 -10.59 -7.08 13.48
C LEU A 294 -10.38 -6.24 14.75
N ILE A 295 -9.62 -5.16 14.63
CA ILE A 295 -9.41 -4.18 15.71
C ILE A 295 -9.94 -2.86 15.16
N ILE A 296 -11.15 -2.52 15.57
CA ILE A 296 -11.90 -1.37 15.05
C ILE A 296 -12.25 -0.42 16.19
N ASP A 297 -12.35 0.85 15.85
CA ASP A 297 -12.82 1.88 16.78
C ASP A 297 -14.35 1.93 16.91
N ASN A 298 -14.85 2.88 17.66
CA ASN A 298 -16.29 3.06 17.88
C ASN A 298 -17.03 3.49 16.62
N GLU A 299 -16.41 4.29 15.80
CA GLU A 299 -16.97 4.84 14.56
C GLU A 299 -17.21 3.71 13.55
N MET A 300 -16.21 2.88 13.34
CA MET A 300 -16.30 1.71 12.46
C MET A 300 -17.28 0.67 13.00
N MET A 301 -17.26 0.40 14.32
CA MET A 301 -18.23 -0.50 14.98
C MET A 301 -19.65 0.00 14.75
N THR A 302 -19.90 1.27 14.97
CA THR A 302 -21.21 1.89 14.81
C THR A 302 -21.69 1.81 13.35
N ALA A 303 -20.81 2.10 12.40
CA ALA A 303 -21.14 2.05 10.97
C ALA A 303 -21.52 0.63 10.52
N LEU A 304 -20.76 -0.39 10.91
CA LEU A 304 -21.04 -1.79 10.58
C LEU A 304 -22.33 -2.28 11.21
N CYS A 305 -22.57 -1.99 12.49
CA CYS A 305 -23.81 -2.35 13.19
C CYS A 305 -25.02 -1.64 12.55
N LEU A 306 -24.92 -0.36 12.22
CA LEU A 306 -25.99 0.39 11.61
C LEU A 306 -26.31 -0.15 10.20
N ALA A 307 -25.31 -0.45 9.40
CA ALA A 307 -25.50 -1.05 8.08
C ALA A 307 -26.25 -2.38 8.17
N ALA A 308 -25.83 -3.29 9.07
CA ALA A 308 -26.49 -4.57 9.28
C ALA A 308 -27.93 -4.41 9.77
N LYS A 309 -28.19 -3.56 10.77
CA LYS A 309 -29.52 -3.25 11.28
C LYS A 309 -30.43 -2.58 10.24
N SER A 310 -29.85 -1.92 9.25
CA SER A 310 -30.56 -1.31 8.11
C SER A 310 -30.86 -2.31 6.97
N GLY A 311 -30.50 -3.58 7.13
CA GLY A 311 -30.75 -4.63 6.16
C GLY A 311 -29.68 -4.85 5.11
N VAL A 312 -28.50 -4.21 5.24
CA VAL A 312 -27.33 -4.49 4.41
C VAL A 312 -26.73 -5.84 4.82
N ASP A 313 -26.39 -6.70 3.87
CA ASP A 313 -25.70 -7.97 4.14
C ASP A 313 -24.23 -7.70 4.50
N VAL A 314 -23.93 -7.60 5.80
CA VAL A 314 -22.57 -7.35 6.28
C VAL A 314 -21.91 -8.67 6.67
N ARG A 315 -20.79 -8.99 6.00
CA ARG A 315 -19.99 -10.20 6.27
C ARG A 315 -18.55 -9.83 6.54
N ILE A 316 -17.99 -10.43 7.60
CA ILE A 316 -16.59 -10.27 7.96
C ILE A 316 -15.93 -11.65 7.97
N MET A 317 -14.77 -11.75 7.33
CA MET A 317 -13.96 -12.95 7.34
C MET A 317 -12.63 -12.67 8.03
N THR A 318 -12.29 -13.51 9.00
CA THR A 318 -11.03 -13.47 9.79
C THR A 318 -10.25 -14.77 9.58
N PRO A 319 -8.96 -14.85 9.98
CA PRO A 319 -8.19 -16.07 9.85
C PRO A 319 -8.73 -17.23 10.69
N GLY A 320 -8.78 -18.44 10.13
CA GLY A 320 -9.01 -19.66 10.91
C GLY A 320 -7.75 -20.16 11.62
N ILE A 321 -6.57 -19.81 11.08
CA ILE A 321 -5.27 -20.07 11.72
C ILE A 321 -4.52 -18.75 11.88
N PRO A 322 -4.62 -18.10 13.07
CA PRO A 322 -4.02 -16.80 13.29
C PRO A 322 -2.50 -16.89 13.47
N ASP A 323 -1.78 -15.85 13.00
CA ASP A 323 -0.34 -15.70 13.22
C ASP A 323 0.00 -15.24 14.65
N LYS A 324 -0.90 -14.48 15.29
CA LYS A 324 -0.75 -13.89 16.64
C LYS A 324 -1.96 -14.19 17.51
N LYS A 325 -1.86 -15.20 18.35
CA LYS A 325 -2.97 -15.66 19.20
C LYS A 325 -3.57 -14.57 20.08
N MET A 326 -2.73 -13.71 20.70
CA MET A 326 -3.23 -12.63 21.57
C MET A 326 -4.03 -11.57 20.79
N VAL A 327 -3.59 -11.24 19.58
CA VAL A 327 -4.30 -10.30 18.70
C VAL A 327 -5.62 -10.92 18.22
N PHE A 328 -5.62 -12.22 17.98
CA PHE A 328 -6.85 -12.93 17.57
C PHE A 328 -7.89 -12.96 18.71
N LEU A 329 -7.47 -13.14 19.96
CA LEU A 329 -8.40 -13.00 21.12
C LEU A 329 -9.01 -11.61 21.18
N LEU A 330 -8.24 -10.56 20.89
CA LEU A 330 -8.78 -9.20 20.79
C LEU A 330 -9.77 -9.09 19.62
N THR A 331 -9.45 -9.64 18.46
CA THR A 331 -10.38 -9.73 17.32
C THR A 331 -11.70 -10.37 17.73
N GLN A 332 -11.66 -11.51 18.44
CA GLN A 332 -12.86 -12.21 18.89
C GLN A 332 -13.69 -11.41 19.90
N SER A 333 -13.08 -10.51 20.67
CA SER A 333 -13.83 -9.66 21.61
C SER A 333 -14.81 -8.69 20.95
N TYR A 334 -14.63 -8.40 19.66
CA TYR A 334 -15.57 -7.58 18.88
C TYR A 334 -16.74 -8.38 18.28
N TYR A 335 -16.68 -9.73 18.28
CA TYR A 335 -17.68 -10.57 17.62
C TYR A 335 -19.07 -10.43 18.23
N GLU A 336 -19.19 -10.42 19.56
CA GLU A 336 -20.48 -10.41 20.24
C GLU A 336 -21.34 -9.23 19.78
N GLN A 337 -20.83 -8.01 19.87
CA GLN A 337 -21.57 -6.80 19.48
C GLN A 337 -21.94 -6.78 17.99
N LEU A 338 -21.06 -7.26 17.12
CA LEU A 338 -21.32 -7.33 15.67
C LEU A 338 -22.38 -8.38 15.35
N LEU A 339 -22.31 -9.57 15.96
CA LEU A 339 -23.28 -10.65 15.78
C LEU A 339 -24.67 -10.26 16.28
N GLU A 340 -24.77 -9.60 17.44
CA GLU A 340 -26.02 -9.05 17.97
C GLU A 340 -26.67 -8.02 17.02
N ALA A 341 -25.85 -7.26 16.27
CA ALA A 341 -26.35 -6.33 15.28
C ALA A 341 -26.79 -6.99 13.96
N GLY A 342 -26.51 -8.29 13.78
CA GLY A 342 -26.83 -9.04 12.58
C GLY A 342 -25.70 -9.15 11.54
N VAL A 343 -24.47 -8.75 11.89
CA VAL A 343 -23.28 -9.00 11.08
C VAL A 343 -22.96 -10.49 11.09
N ARG A 344 -22.58 -11.03 9.95
CA ARG A 344 -22.14 -12.43 9.83
C ARG A 344 -20.62 -12.51 9.87
N ILE A 345 -20.08 -13.33 10.76
CA ILE A 345 -18.64 -13.51 10.90
C ILE A 345 -18.24 -14.92 10.51
N TYR A 346 -17.20 -15.03 9.74
CA TYR A 346 -16.65 -16.28 9.23
C TYR A 346 -15.16 -16.38 9.56
N GLU A 347 -14.67 -17.57 9.85
CA GLU A 347 -13.25 -17.86 9.99
C GLU A 347 -12.76 -18.70 8.80
N TYR A 348 -11.71 -18.22 8.13
CA TYR A 348 -11.12 -18.87 6.98
C TYR A 348 -10.37 -20.14 7.40
N GLN A 349 -11.03 -21.28 7.39
CA GLN A 349 -10.52 -22.56 7.88
C GLN A 349 -9.21 -23.02 7.22
N PRO A 350 -8.98 -22.82 5.89
CA PRO A 350 -7.74 -23.32 5.27
C PRO A 350 -6.45 -22.68 5.80
N GLY A 351 -6.52 -21.50 6.44
CA GLY A 351 -5.31 -20.87 6.93
C GLY A 351 -5.39 -19.42 7.35
N PHE A 352 -4.37 -18.67 6.97
CA PHE A 352 -4.19 -17.26 7.29
C PHE A 352 -4.73 -16.35 6.20
N LEU A 353 -5.28 -15.22 6.61
CA LEU A 353 -5.91 -14.22 5.75
C LEU A 353 -5.24 -12.86 5.98
N PRO A 354 -4.05 -12.60 5.40
CA PRO A 354 -3.29 -11.38 5.67
C PRO A 354 -3.76 -10.15 4.86
N VAL A 355 -4.97 -10.17 4.33
CA VAL A 355 -5.53 -9.05 3.55
C VAL A 355 -5.57 -7.79 4.40
N SER A 356 -4.82 -6.78 4.02
CA SER A 356 -4.71 -5.48 4.72
C SER A 356 -4.91 -4.31 3.76
#